data_23020a78b9d74cc82f615dfac90ff277
#
_entry.id   23020a78b9d74cc82f615dfac90ff277
#
_cell.length_a   1.000
_cell.length_b   1.000
_cell.length_c   1.000
_cell.angle_alpha   90.00
_cell.angle_beta   90.00
_cell.angle_gamma   90.00
#
_symmetry.space_group_name_H-M   'P 1'
#
loop_
_entity.id
_entity.type
_entity.pdbx_description
1 polymer ?
#
loop_
_entity_poly.entity_id
_entity_poly.type
_entity_poly.pdbx_seq_one_letter_code
_entity_poly.pdbx_strand_id
1 'polypeptide(L)'
;NGYREQKSWKELNIDVKKIITFYKKINISEKDRIAAYTPNQIETVECFLGASAIGSIWSSCSPDFGVPGVIERFSQIKPKLLVITDKYYYNGKEINIIERLPKILKKIKSIKSVLILNYPGKKLRKFNKIKNIKIYNFTEIRKLEISRNKLKKFDFDHELAILYSSGTTGKPKCICHRSGGVLLQHLKEHQLHCNIKPNDNVFYFTTCGWMMWNWLVTALASKASILLFDGFPMHKSPDLLLKIANKEKVTLFGISAKYIDQLIKQKVKVKEKIKLKSLKTICSTGSPLSKDGFEFVYRNIKKNVHL
;
A
#
# COMPACT_ATOMS: atom_id res chain seq x y z
N ASN A 1 9.67 13.49 5.10
CA ASN A 1 9.32 14.31 6.25
C ASN A 1 9.84 13.74 7.58
N GLY A 2 10.37 12.50 7.60
CA GLY A 2 10.86 11.84 8.81
C GLY A 2 9.78 11.41 9.81
N TYR A 3 8.50 11.52 9.45
CA TYR A 3 7.39 11.10 10.30
C TYR A 3 7.40 9.58 10.48
N ARG A 4 7.17 9.12 11.70
CA ARG A 4 7.04 7.72 12.07
C ARG A 4 5.82 7.55 12.97
N GLU A 5 5.00 6.60 12.64
CA GLU A 5 3.83 6.18 13.41
C GLU A 5 3.83 4.66 13.56
N GLN A 6 3.23 4.17 14.63
CA GLN A 6 3.06 2.74 14.85
C GLN A 6 1.67 2.50 15.41
N LYS A 7 1.03 1.41 14.96
CA LYS A 7 -0.26 0.96 15.48
C LYS A 7 -0.18 -0.47 15.98
N SER A 8 -0.79 -0.69 17.12
CA SER A 8 -1.04 -2.04 17.63
C SER A 8 -2.18 -2.73 16.86
N TRP A 9 -2.24 -4.04 16.96
CA TRP A 9 -3.37 -4.84 16.45
C TRP A 9 -4.73 -4.37 16.99
N LYS A 10 -4.78 -3.97 18.26
CA LYS A 10 -5.99 -3.46 18.91
C LYS A 10 -6.45 -2.16 18.25
N GLU A 11 -5.55 -1.20 18.06
CA GLU A 11 -5.85 0.08 17.40
C GLU A 11 -6.26 -0.12 15.95
N LEU A 12 -5.53 -0.95 15.19
CA LEU A 12 -5.89 -1.29 13.82
C LEU A 12 -7.30 -1.88 13.73
N ASN A 13 -7.65 -2.82 14.62
CA ASN A 13 -8.99 -3.42 14.65
C ASN A 13 -10.08 -2.39 14.94
N ILE A 14 -9.84 -1.48 15.89
CA ILE A 14 -10.76 -0.38 16.23
C ILE A 14 -10.98 0.52 15.01
N ASP A 15 -9.91 0.94 14.37
CA ASP A 15 -9.97 1.88 13.25
C ASP A 15 -10.63 1.23 12.01
N VAL A 16 -10.32 -0.02 11.71
CA VAL A 16 -11.01 -0.78 10.64
C VAL A 16 -12.52 -0.87 10.92
N LYS A 17 -12.95 -1.11 12.17
CA LYS A 17 -14.38 -1.11 12.52
C LYS A 17 -15.05 0.26 12.31
N LYS A 18 -14.34 1.36 12.58
CA LYS A 18 -14.82 2.71 12.27
C LYS A 18 -14.96 2.94 10.76
N ILE A 19 -14.02 2.46 9.96
CA ILE A 19 -14.12 2.49 8.50
C ILE A 19 -15.33 1.69 8.01
N ILE A 20 -15.56 0.49 8.54
CA ILE A 20 -16.76 -0.32 8.23
C ILE A 20 -18.04 0.46 8.54
N THR A 21 -18.10 1.10 9.71
CA THR A 21 -19.22 1.94 10.11
C THR A 21 -19.42 3.10 9.13
N PHE A 22 -18.34 3.76 8.74
CA PHE A 22 -18.38 4.84 7.75
C PHE A 22 -18.87 4.36 6.38
N TYR A 23 -18.34 3.26 5.87
CA TYR A 23 -18.74 2.72 4.57
C TYR A 23 -20.24 2.41 4.52
N LYS A 24 -20.78 1.79 5.59
CA LYS A 24 -22.22 1.53 5.72
C LYS A 24 -23.05 2.82 5.76
N LYS A 25 -22.57 3.83 6.52
CA LYS A 25 -23.27 5.13 6.63
C LYS A 25 -23.39 5.85 5.28
N ILE A 26 -22.45 5.64 4.37
CA ILE A 26 -22.48 6.22 3.03
C ILE A 26 -23.02 5.26 1.96
N ASN A 27 -23.68 4.18 2.38
CA ASN A 27 -24.26 3.15 1.51
C ASN A 27 -23.27 2.48 0.57
N ILE A 28 -22.04 2.22 1.06
CA ILE A 28 -21.09 1.31 0.40
C ILE A 28 -21.39 -0.09 0.89
N SER A 29 -21.53 -1.03 -0.03
CA SER A 29 -21.94 -2.40 0.23
C SER A 29 -21.09 -3.41 -0.54
N GLU A 30 -21.45 -4.68 -0.41
CA GLU A 30 -20.83 -5.78 -1.13
C GLU A 30 -20.80 -5.52 -2.64
N LYS A 31 -19.70 -5.84 -3.30
CA LYS A 31 -19.42 -5.63 -4.74
C LYS A 31 -19.39 -4.16 -5.20
N ASP A 32 -19.66 -3.17 -4.33
CA ASP A 32 -19.33 -1.79 -4.68
C ASP A 32 -17.82 -1.62 -4.84
N ARG A 33 -17.42 -0.83 -5.80
CA ARG A 33 -15.99 -0.58 -6.07
C ARG A 33 -15.54 0.69 -5.39
N ILE A 34 -14.43 0.56 -4.65
CA ILE A 34 -13.74 1.65 -3.96
C ILE A 34 -12.40 1.87 -4.66
N ALA A 35 -12.19 3.05 -5.21
CA ALA A 35 -10.91 3.46 -5.77
C ALA A 35 -10.10 4.26 -4.75
N ALA A 36 -8.80 4.04 -4.69
CA ALA A 36 -7.89 4.79 -3.82
C ALA A 36 -6.72 5.39 -4.61
N TYR A 37 -6.53 6.67 -4.45
CA TYR A 37 -5.42 7.43 -5.01
C TYR A 37 -4.60 7.99 -3.85
N THR A 38 -3.78 7.11 -3.26
CA THR A 38 -3.19 7.29 -1.93
C THR A 38 -1.76 6.78 -1.86
N PRO A 39 -0.90 7.35 -1.00
CA PRO A 39 0.41 6.83 -0.70
C PRO A 39 0.32 5.55 0.16
N ASN A 40 1.47 4.92 0.38
CA ASN A 40 1.60 3.73 1.23
C ASN A 40 1.64 4.15 2.71
N GLN A 41 0.45 4.33 3.29
CA GLN A 41 0.25 4.78 4.68
C GLN A 41 -0.77 3.91 5.41
N ILE A 42 -0.81 4.01 6.73
CA ILE A 42 -1.66 3.18 7.61
C ILE A 42 -3.13 3.32 7.24
N GLU A 43 -3.62 4.54 7.01
CA GLU A 43 -5.01 4.81 6.65
C GLU A 43 -5.43 4.14 5.34
N THR A 44 -4.50 3.97 4.40
CA THR A 44 -4.76 3.24 3.16
C THR A 44 -4.99 1.76 3.43
N VAL A 45 -4.19 1.17 4.33
CA VAL A 45 -4.37 -0.22 4.79
C VAL A 45 -5.70 -0.39 5.52
N GLU A 46 -6.04 0.54 6.43
CA GLU A 46 -7.31 0.53 7.15
C GLU A 46 -8.51 0.58 6.20
N CYS A 47 -8.46 1.45 5.18
CA CYS A 47 -9.50 1.54 4.16
C CYS A 47 -9.64 0.25 3.34
N PHE A 48 -8.52 -0.37 2.96
CA PHE A 48 -8.52 -1.66 2.25
C PHE A 48 -9.12 -2.78 3.11
N LEU A 49 -8.70 -2.89 4.37
CA LEU A 49 -9.22 -3.91 5.29
C LEU A 49 -10.72 -3.69 5.57
N GLY A 50 -11.15 -2.43 5.72
CA GLY A 50 -12.55 -2.08 5.86
C GLY A 50 -13.38 -2.47 4.64
N ALA A 51 -12.87 -2.24 3.42
CA ALA A 51 -13.49 -2.64 2.17
C ALA A 51 -13.65 -4.17 2.08
N SER A 52 -12.56 -4.90 2.37
CA SER A 52 -12.57 -6.37 2.40
C SER A 52 -13.58 -6.92 3.39
N ALA A 53 -13.70 -6.31 4.58
CA ALA A 53 -14.60 -6.76 5.63
C ALA A 53 -16.10 -6.63 5.30
N ILE A 54 -16.47 -5.75 4.37
CA ILE A 54 -17.85 -5.59 3.89
C ILE A 54 -18.09 -6.18 2.49
N GLY A 55 -17.07 -6.83 1.90
CA GLY A 55 -17.14 -7.43 0.57
C GLY A 55 -17.14 -6.42 -0.57
N SER A 56 -16.64 -5.21 -0.36
CA SER A 56 -16.43 -4.24 -1.44
C SER A 56 -15.11 -4.52 -2.16
N ILE A 57 -15.06 -4.18 -3.43
CA ILE A 57 -13.92 -4.42 -4.30
C ILE A 57 -12.98 -3.22 -4.27
N TRP A 58 -11.73 -3.45 -3.88
CA TRP A 58 -10.71 -2.42 -3.80
C TRP A 58 -9.93 -2.25 -5.10
N SER A 59 -9.54 -1.01 -5.41
CA SER A 59 -8.56 -0.75 -6.46
C SER A 59 -7.75 0.49 -6.12
N SER A 60 -6.44 0.45 -6.26
CA SER A 60 -5.60 1.58 -5.86
C SER A 60 -4.55 1.97 -6.91
N CYS A 61 -4.22 3.26 -6.91
CA CYS A 61 -3.13 3.87 -7.66
C CYS A 61 -2.25 4.68 -6.72
N SER A 62 -0.95 4.67 -6.97
CA SER A 62 0.00 5.55 -6.30
C SER A 62 -0.24 7.03 -6.69
N PRO A 63 0.02 8.00 -5.79
CA PRO A 63 0.03 9.41 -6.11
C PRO A 63 0.99 9.80 -7.25
N ASP A 64 1.97 8.96 -7.56
CA ASP A 64 2.91 9.15 -8.67
C ASP A 64 2.24 9.15 -10.04
N PHE A 65 1.08 8.47 -10.16
CA PHE A 65 0.33 8.48 -11.40
C PHE A 65 -0.21 9.89 -11.69
N GLY A 66 -0.03 10.33 -12.93
CA GLY A 66 -0.70 11.54 -13.42
C GLY A 66 -2.22 11.34 -13.54
N VAL A 67 -2.97 12.44 -13.63
CA VAL A 67 -4.42 12.43 -13.82
C VAL A 67 -4.88 11.50 -14.97
N PRO A 68 -4.24 11.51 -16.15
CA PRO A 68 -4.61 10.58 -17.24
C PRO A 68 -4.53 9.12 -16.81
N GLY A 69 -3.42 8.70 -16.20
CA GLY A 69 -3.23 7.31 -15.76
C GLY A 69 -4.23 6.85 -14.69
N VAL A 70 -4.66 7.74 -13.80
CA VAL A 70 -5.73 7.49 -12.83
C VAL A 70 -7.09 7.33 -13.52
N ILE A 71 -7.39 8.23 -14.47
CA ILE A 71 -8.67 8.18 -15.23
C ILE A 71 -8.75 6.92 -16.07
N GLU A 72 -7.68 6.54 -16.77
CA GLU A 72 -7.64 5.31 -17.59
C GLU A 72 -7.97 4.05 -16.79
N ARG A 73 -7.54 3.99 -15.55
CA ARG A 73 -7.78 2.85 -14.66
C ARG A 73 -9.17 2.91 -14.04
N PHE A 74 -9.44 3.96 -13.32
CA PHE A 74 -10.65 4.02 -12.50
C PHE A 74 -11.93 4.22 -13.30
N SER A 75 -11.90 4.81 -14.51
CA SER A 75 -13.10 4.88 -15.36
C SER A 75 -13.61 3.50 -15.79
N GLN A 76 -12.72 2.51 -15.95
CA GLN A 76 -13.10 1.15 -16.33
C GLN A 76 -13.89 0.44 -15.23
N ILE A 77 -13.54 0.67 -13.97
CA ILE A 77 -14.15 -0.01 -12.82
C ILE A 77 -15.34 0.74 -12.22
N LYS A 78 -15.61 1.98 -12.66
CA LYS A 78 -16.75 2.81 -12.22
C LYS A 78 -16.92 2.82 -10.69
N PRO A 79 -15.94 3.31 -9.92
CA PRO A 79 -15.98 3.29 -8.45
C PRO A 79 -17.08 4.20 -7.92
N LYS A 80 -17.68 3.83 -6.79
CA LYS A 80 -18.70 4.60 -6.07
C LYS A 80 -18.08 5.58 -5.06
N LEU A 81 -16.97 5.18 -4.45
CA LEU A 81 -16.17 5.97 -3.53
C LEU A 81 -14.74 6.15 -4.08
N LEU A 82 -14.23 7.37 -3.96
CA LEU A 82 -12.81 7.67 -4.15
C LEU A 82 -12.17 8.03 -2.81
N VAL A 83 -11.18 7.25 -2.40
CA VAL A 83 -10.28 7.60 -1.30
C VAL A 83 -9.08 8.31 -1.90
N ILE A 84 -8.74 9.49 -1.43
CA ILE A 84 -7.67 10.32 -2.00
C ILE A 84 -6.85 10.98 -0.90
N THR A 85 -5.52 11.07 -1.08
CA THR A 85 -4.70 11.91 -0.19
C THR A 85 -4.77 13.39 -0.62
N ASP A 86 -4.58 14.29 0.33
CA ASP A 86 -4.49 15.72 0.02
C ASP A 86 -3.19 16.07 -0.72
N LYS A 87 -2.10 15.43 -0.34
CA LYS A 87 -0.75 15.64 -0.89
C LYS A 87 0.12 14.40 -0.67
N TYR A 88 1.32 14.40 -1.24
CA TYR A 88 2.39 13.47 -0.88
C TYR A 88 3.76 14.11 -1.07
N TYR A 89 4.80 13.44 -0.60
CA TYR A 89 6.18 13.90 -0.72
C TYR A 89 7.00 12.92 -1.55
N TYR A 90 7.70 13.44 -2.55
CA TYR A 90 8.61 12.65 -3.34
C TYR A 90 9.91 13.40 -3.53
N ASN A 91 11.04 12.79 -3.21
CA ASN A 91 12.39 13.36 -3.29
C ASN A 91 12.49 14.79 -2.68
N GLY A 92 11.90 14.97 -1.50
CA GLY A 92 11.91 16.25 -0.77
C GLY A 92 10.90 17.30 -1.24
N LYS A 93 10.17 17.05 -2.34
CA LYS A 93 9.16 17.96 -2.86
C LYS A 93 7.76 17.59 -2.39
N GLU A 94 6.99 18.57 -1.93
CA GLU A 94 5.56 18.41 -1.68
C GLU A 94 4.79 18.50 -2.99
N ILE A 95 3.94 17.53 -3.25
CA ILE A 95 3.09 17.46 -4.45
C ILE A 95 1.63 17.51 -4.00
N ASN A 96 0.91 18.50 -4.50
CA ASN A 96 -0.51 18.70 -4.22
C ASN A 96 -1.36 17.73 -5.05
N ILE A 97 -2.07 16.84 -4.39
CA ILE A 97 -2.90 15.82 -5.04
C ILE A 97 -4.35 16.26 -5.10
N ILE A 98 -4.83 16.98 -4.08
CA ILE A 98 -6.25 17.37 -4.01
C ILE A 98 -6.67 18.28 -5.16
N GLU A 99 -5.75 19.04 -5.75
CA GLU A 99 -6.01 19.88 -6.93
C GLU A 99 -6.34 19.06 -8.19
N ARG A 100 -5.99 17.76 -8.20
CA ARG A 100 -6.31 16.84 -9.30
C ARG A 100 -7.76 16.34 -9.24
N LEU A 101 -8.39 16.42 -8.06
CA LEU A 101 -9.72 15.90 -7.79
C LEU A 101 -10.81 16.39 -8.76
N PRO A 102 -10.95 17.69 -9.06
CA PRO A 102 -11.97 18.17 -10.00
C PRO A 102 -11.85 17.54 -11.39
N LYS A 103 -10.62 17.37 -11.89
CA LYS A 103 -10.35 16.75 -13.20
C LYS A 103 -10.76 15.27 -13.21
N ILE A 104 -10.49 14.55 -12.13
CA ILE A 104 -10.87 13.13 -11.97
C ILE A 104 -12.39 13.00 -11.94
N LEU A 105 -13.09 13.79 -11.11
CA LEU A 105 -14.55 13.74 -10.97
C LEU A 105 -15.30 14.18 -12.25
N LYS A 106 -14.72 15.09 -13.03
CA LYS A 106 -15.26 15.47 -14.34
C LYS A 106 -15.35 14.27 -15.29
N LYS A 107 -14.41 13.34 -15.20
CA LYS A 107 -14.32 12.17 -16.10
C LYS A 107 -14.97 10.92 -15.51
N ILE A 108 -14.94 10.71 -14.19
CA ILE A 108 -15.45 9.50 -13.55
C ILE A 108 -16.75 9.82 -12.80
N LYS A 109 -17.87 9.83 -13.53
CA LYS A 109 -19.19 10.24 -13.03
C LYS A 109 -19.84 9.24 -12.04
N SER A 110 -19.27 8.04 -11.94
CA SER A 110 -19.74 7.02 -10.98
C SER A 110 -19.41 7.37 -9.52
N ILE A 111 -18.39 8.18 -9.28
CA ILE A 111 -17.98 8.61 -7.93
C ILE A 111 -19.09 9.48 -7.34
N LYS A 112 -19.66 9.04 -6.20
CA LYS A 112 -20.69 9.75 -5.44
C LYS A 112 -20.16 10.39 -4.17
N SER A 113 -19.06 9.84 -3.65
CA SER A 113 -18.43 10.29 -2.42
C SER A 113 -16.90 10.28 -2.54
N VAL A 114 -16.28 11.17 -1.80
CA VAL A 114 -14.81 11.26 -1.69
C VAL A 114 -14.43 11.23 -0.22
N LEU A 115 -13.46 10.39 0.14
CA LEU A 115 -12.82 10.37 1.43
C LEU A 115 -11.40 10.91 1.30
N ILE A 116 -11.10 11.99 2.02
CA ILE A 116 -9.78 12.61 1.99
C ILE A 116 -8.95 12.12 3.18
N LEU A 117 -7.81 11.53 2.89
CA LEU A 117 -6.78 11.17 3.87
C LEU A 117 -5.78 12.31 4.01
N ASN A 118 -5.43 12.62 5.25
CA ASN A 118 -4.31 13.51 5.53
C ASN A 118 -3.00 12.78 5.22
N TYR A 119 -2.06 13.49 4.63
CA TYR A 119 -0.71 12.94 4.57
C TYR A 119 -0.11 12.86 5.99
N PRO A 120 0.54 11.74 6.39
CA PRO A 120 0.99 11.49 7.74
C PRO A 120 1.87 12.63 8.31
N GLY A 121 1.57 13.05 9.54
CA GLY A 121 2.30 14.11 10.23
C GLY A 121 2.08 15.53 9.66
N LYS A 122 1.07 15.74 8.80
CA LYS A 122 0.76 17.04 8.21
C LYS A 122 -0.70 17.41 8.39
N LYS A 123 -0.95 18.73 8.51
CA LYS A 123 -2.32 19.25 8.51
C LYS A 123 -2.94 19.10 7.11
N LEU A 124 -4.24 18.81 7.09
CA LEU A 124 -5.03 18.73 5.87
C LEU A 124 -4.96 20.06 5.11
N ARG A 125 -4.78 19.99 3.81
CA ARG A 125 -4.93 21.17 2.94
C ARG A 125 -6.39 21.59 2.84
N LYS A 126 -6.63 22.91 2.82
CA LYS A 126 -7.94 23.45 2.48
C LYS A 126 -8.28 23.12 1.02
N PHE A 127 -9.52 22.78 0.76
CA PHE A 127 -10.03 22.51 -0.59
C PHE A 127 -11.46 23.05 -0.71
N ASN A 128 -11.87 23.37 -1.95
CA ASN A 128 -13.19 23.88 -2.23
C ASN A 128 -14.22 22.76 -2.28
N LYS A 129 -15.44 23.05 -1.82
CA LYS A 129 -16.58 22.13 -2.00
C LYS A 129 -16.84 21.90 -3.49
N ILE A 130 -17.14 20.66 -3.86
CA ILE A 130 -17.48 20.28 -5.23
C ILE A 130 -18.98 19.98 -5.27
N LYS A 131 -19.69 20.64 -6.19
CA LYS A 131 -21.15 20.46 -6.34
C LYS A 131 -21.49 18.98 -6.60
N ASN A 132 -22.55 18.50 -5.95
CA ASN A 132 -23.08 17.13 -6.10
C ASN A 132 -22.15 15.98 -5.65
N ILE A 133 -21.08 16.25 -4.92
CA ILE A 133 -20.18 15.24 -4.35
C ILE A 133 -20.10 15.42 -2.84
N LYS A 134 -20.35 14.32 -2.11
CA LYS A 134 -20.17 14.29 -0.66
C LYS A 134 -18.69 14.07 -0.35
N ILE A 135 -18.08 15.03 0.36
CA ILE A 135 -16.66 14.93 0.73
C ILE A 135 -16.57 14.74 2.24
N TYR A 136 -15.77 13.75 2.64
CA TYR A 136 -15.54 13.36 4.01
C TYR A 136 -14.05 13.48 4.33
N ASN A 137 -13.75 13.80 5.59
CA ASN A 137 -12.39 13.85 6.09
C ASN A 137 -12.13 12.63 7.00
N PHE A 138 -10.98 12.02 6.84
CA PHE A 138 -10.61 10.83 7.62
C PHE A 138 -10.56 11.10 9.13
N THR A 139 -10.21 12.32 9.55
CA THR A 139 -10.22 12.71 10.98
C THR A 139 -11.61 12.65 11.62
N GLU A 140 -12.68 12.83 10.83
CA GLU A 140 -14.06 12.68 11.31
C GLU A 140 -14.43 11.22 11.50
N ILE A 141 -13.90 10.34 10.64
CA ILE A 141 -14.13 8.89 10.76
C ILE A 141 -13.54 8.34 12.04
N ARG A 142 -12.37 8.84 12.44
CA ARG A 142 -11.72 8.46 13.71
C ARG A 142 -12.58 8.75 14.96
N LYS A 143 -13.55 9.66 14.87
CA LYS A 143 -14.47 10.03 15.95
C LYS A 143 -15.76 9.21 15.96
N LEU A 144 -16.00 8.40 14.92
CA LEU A 144 -17.23 7.60 14.85
C LEU A 144 -17.27 6.55 15.96
N GLU A 145 -18.46 6.37 16.51
CA GLU A 145 -18.76 5.21 17.33
C GLU A 145 -18.80 3.94 16.46
N ILE A 146 -18.33 2.85 17.03
CA ILE A 146 -18.29 1.58 16.31
C ILE A 146 -19.69 0.96 16.36
N SER A 147 -20.28 0.77 15.19
CA SER A 147 -21.53 -0.01 15.12
C SER A 147 -21.25 -1.49 15.43
N ARG A 148 -22.15 -2.10 16.24
CA ARG A 148 -22.10 -3.54 16.55
C ARG A 148 -22.46 -4.34 15.28
N ASN A 149 -21.45 -4.74 14.53
CA ASN A 149 -21.63 -5.55 13.33
C ASN A 149 -20.82 -6.82 13.42
N LYS A 150 -21.46 -7.97 13.18
CA LYS A 150 -20.75 -9.21 12.90
C LYS A 150 -20.07 -9.08 11.53
N LEU A 151 -18.82 -9.50 11.44
CA LEU A 151 -18.12 -9.59 10.16
C LEU A 151 -18.83 -10.67 9.31
N LYS A 152 -19.10 -10.34 8.06
CA LYS A 152 -19.67 -11.25 7.09
C LYS A 152 -18.60 -12.22 6.58
N LYS A 153 -18.96 -13.45 6.33
CA LYS A 153 -18.13 -14.41 5.58
C LYS A 153 -18.50 -14.31 4.11
N PHE A 154 -17.52 -14.46 3.25
CA PHE A 154 -17.69 -14.43 1.79
C PHE A 154 -17.21 -15.76 1.20
N ASP A 155 -17.70 -16.06 0.01
CA ASP A 155 -17.28 -17.24 -0.73
C ASP A 155 -15.79 -17.12 -1.15
N PHE A 156 -15.18 -18.26 -1.41
CA PHE A 156 -13.77 -18.32 -1.82
C PHE A 156 -13.49 -17.45 -3.07
N ASP A 157 -14.41 -17.46 -4.03
CA ASP A 157 -14.33 -16.72 -5.29
C ASP A 157 -14.84 -15.29 -5.21
N HIS A 158 -15.13 -14.77 -4.00
CA HIS A 158 -15.54 -13.38 -3.84
C HIS A 158 -14.47 -12.41 -4.33
N GLU A 159 -14.87 -11.38 -5.07
CA GLU A 159 -13.99 -10.37 -5.64
C GLU A 159 -13.40 -9.48 -4.54
N LEU A 160 -12.06 -9.43 -4.46
CA LEU A 160 -11.34 -8.67 -3.44
C LEU A 160 -10.79 -7.35 -3.98
N ALA A 161 -10.06 -7.42 -5.08
CA ALA A 161 -9.35 -6.26 -5.60
C ALA A 161 -9.20 -6.31 -7.12
N ILE A 162 -9.15 -5.13 -7.74
CA ILE A 162 -8.84 -4.97 -9.16
C ILE A 162 -7.49 -4.29 -9.29
N LEU A 163 -6.57 -4.99 -9.94
CA LEU A 163 -5.24 -4.52 -10.31
C LEU A 163 -5.16 -4.30 -11.82
N TYR A 164 -4.09 -3.66 -12.27
CA TYR A 164 -3.92 -3.30 -13.68
C TYR A 164 -2.61 -3.83 -14.21
N SER A 165 -2.66 -4.55 -15.32
CA SER A 165 -1.45 -4.88 -16.05
C SER A 165 -0.95 -3.68 -16.86
N SER A 166 0.37 -3.57 -17.01
CA SER A 166 0.96 -2.69 -18.03
C SER A 166 0.70 -3.29 -19.40
N GLY A 167 -0.40 -2.91 -20.05
CA GLY A 167 -0.67 -3.37 -21.42
C GLY A 167 0.43 -2.90 -22.37
N THR A 168 0.99 -3.81 -23.15
CA THR A 168 2.00 -3.49 -24.18
C THR A 168 1.41 -2.71 -25.37
N THR A 169 0.08 -2.73 -25.52
CA THR A 169 -0.64 -2.23 -26.70
C THR A 169 -1.96 -1.55 -26.34
N GLY A 170 -1.98 -0.59 -25.40
CA GLY A 170 -3.24 0.13 -25.14
C GLY A 170 -3.52 0.40 -23.67
N LYS A 171 -4.81 0.53 -23.32
CA LYS A 171 -5.26 0.80 -21.95
C LYS A 171 -4.87 -0.34 -21.00
N PRO A 172 -4.51 -0.02 -19.74
CA PRO A 172 -4.24 -1.05 -18.73
C PRO A 172 -5.41 -2.02 -18.60
N LYS A 173 -5.15 -3.33 -18.63
CA LYS A 173 -6.18 -4.36 -18.46
C LYS A 173 -6.50 -4.53 -16.99
N CYS A 174 -7.78 -4.57 -16.63
CA CYS A 174 -8.26 -4.88 -15.30
C CYS A 174 -8.12 -6.37 -14.99
N ILE A 175 -7.47 -6.70 -13.88
CA ILE A 175 -7.34 -8.07 -13.38
C ILE A 175 -8.03 -8.13 -12.03
N CYS A 176 -9.12 -8.90 -11.94
CA CYS A 176 -9.87 -9.07 -10.70
C CYS A 176 -9.28 -10.23 -9.89
N HIS A 177 -8.80 -9.91 -8.70
CA HIS A 177 -8.26 -10.87 -7.75
C HIS A 177 -9.37 -11.33 -6.79
N ARG A 178 -9.46 -12.64 -6.58
CA ARG A 178 -10.46 -13.29 -5.71
C ARG A 178 -9.90 -13.50 -4.32
N SER A 179 -10.73 -13.31 -3.29
CA SER A 179 -10.30 -13.26 -1.88
C SER A 179 -9.63 -14.54 -1.40
N GLY A 180 -10.24 -15.70 -1.64
CA GLY A 180 -9.69 -16.98 -1.22
C GLY A 180 -8.41 -17.35 -1.95
N GLY A 181 -8.38 -17.18 -3.28
CA GLY A 181 -7.18 -17.46 -4.09
C GLY A 181 -5.99 -16.58 -3.72
N VAL A 182 -6.22 -15.28 -3.54
CA VAL A 182 -5.17 -14.34 -3.11
C VAL A 182 -4.65 -14.71 -1.73
N LEU A 183 -5.55 -14.93 -0.77
CA LEU A 183 -5.12 -15.24 0.60
C LEU A 183 -4.34 -16.55 0.67
N LEU A 184 -4.81 -17.59 -0.01
CA LEU A 184 -4.13 -18.89 -0.07
C LEU A 184 -2.74 -18.78 -0.69
N GLN A 185 -2.64 -18.11 -1.85
CA GLN A 185 -1.38 -17.91 -2.56
C GLN A 185 -0.39 -17.10 -1.71
N HIS A 186 -0.83 -16.00 -1.11
CA HIS A 186 0.05 -15.18 -0.31
C HIS A 186 0.48 -15.89 0.99
N LEU A 187 -0.41 -16.60 1.67
CA LEU A 187 -0.06 -17.38 2.86
C LEU A 187 0.94 -18.48 2.55
N LYS A 188 0.79 -19.16 1.41
CA LYS A 188 1.76 -20.15 0.92
C LYS A 188 3.15 -19.51 0.78
N GLU A 189 3.22 -18.36 0.13
CA GLU A 189 4.49 -17.65 -0.07
C GLU A 189 5.06 -17.13 1.25
N HIS A 190 4.22 -16.49 2.07
CA HIS A 190 4.65 -15.97 3.36
C HIS A 190 5.20 -17.05 4.28
N GLN A 191 4.43 -18.13 4.48
CA GLN A 191 4.74 -19.12 5.51
C GLN A 191 5.69 -20.22 5.02
N LEU A 192 5.54 -20.68 3.77
CA LEU A 192 6.34 -21.79 3.25
C LEU A 192 7.61 -21.30 2.54
N HIS A 193 7.51 -20.30 1.64
CA HIS A 193 8.68 -19.86 0.87
C HIS A 193 9.52 -18.83 1.64
N CYS A 194 8.89 -17.89 2.31
CA CYS A 194 9.60 -16.81 3.04
C CYS A 194 9.76 -17.13 4.54
N ASN A 195 9.17 -18.19 5.04
CA ASN A 195 9.20 -18.61 6.45
C ASN A 195 8.83 -17.48 7.42
N ILE A 196 7.84 -16.66 7.06
CA ILE A 196 7.32 -15.61 7.94
C ILE A 196 6.61 -16.24 9.13
N LYS A 197 6.94 -15.81 10.33
CA LYS A 197 6.40 -16.27 11.60
C LYS A 197 5.66 -15.13 12.32
N PRO A 198 4.80 -15.46 13.30
CA PRO A 198 4.27 -14.46 14.21
C PRO A 198 5.40 -13.60 14.79
N ASN A 199 5.14 -12.29 14.90
CA ASN A 199 6.08 -11.25 15.37
C ASN A 199 7.26 -10.93 14.43
N ASP A 200 7.34 -11.52 13.24
CA ASP A 200 8.24 -11.02 12.21
C ASP A 200 7.82 -9.62 11.77
N ASN A 201 8.78 -8.82 11.28
CA ASN A 201 8.54 -7.51 10.73
C ASN A 201 8.85 -7.52 9.24
N VAL A 202 7.79 -7.42 8.44
CA VAL A 202 7.86 -7.56 6.98
C VAL A 202 7.88 -6.18 6.34
N PHE A 203 8.88 -5.93 5.55
CA PHE A 203 9.00 -4.75 4.71
C PHE A 203 9.05 -5.14 3.24
N TYR A 204 8.27 -4.46 2.41
CA TYR A 204 8.40 -4.53 0.96
C TYR A 204 8.33 -3.12 0.39
N PHE A 205 9.37 -2.69 -0.34
CA PHE A 205 9.34 -1.41 -1.03
C PHE A 205 8.39 -1.49 -2.22
N THR A 206 7.23 -0.92 -2.07
CA THR A 206 6.17 -0.92 -3.07
C THR A 206 5.25 0.28 -2.92
N THR A 207 4.45 0.58 -3.92
CA THR A 207 3.37 1.57 -3.85
C THR A 207 2.01 0.87 -3.93
N CYS A 208 0.94 1.55 -3.52
CA CYS A 208 -0.40 0.98 -3.47
C CYS A 208 -0.96 0.50 -4.82
N GLY A 209 -0.36 0.91 -5.94
CA GLY A 209 -0.78 0.52 -7.28
C GLY A 209 -0.24 -0.82 -7.78
N TRP A 210 0.61 -1.47 -7.00
CA TRP A 210 1.28 -2.72 -7.39
C TRP A 210 0.77 -3.92 -6.58
N MET A 211 0.81 -5.11 -7.18
CA MET A 211 0.41 -6.36 -6.53
C MET A 211 1.18 -6.62 -5.24
N MET A 212 2.48 -6.26 -5.19
CA MET A 212 3.31 -6.45 -4.01
C MET A 212 2.84 -5.65 -2.79
N TRP A 213 2.03 -4.60 -2.96
CA TRP A 213 1.39 -3.93 -1.84
C TRP A 213 0.31 -4.83 -1.20
N ASN A 214 -0.52 -5.49 -2.01
CA ASN A 214 -1.51 -6.46 -1.48
C ASN A 214 -0.80 -7.62 -0.79
N TRP A 215 0.31 -8.10 -1.36
CA TRP A 215 1.15 -9.13 -0.76
C TRP A 215 1.71 -8.68 0.60
N LEU A 216 2.23 -7.48 0.71
CA LEU A 216 2.72 -6.91 1.97
C LEU A 216 1.60 -6.83 3.02
N VAL A 217 0.42 -6.31 2.65
CA VAL A 217 -0.70 -6.16 3.58
C VAL A 217 -1.21 -7.51 4.08
N THR A 218 -1.25 -8.54 3.23
CA THR A 218 -1.67 -9.89 3.63
C THR A 218 -0.68 -10.60 4.55
N ALA A 219 0.55 -10.11 4.74
CA ALA A 219 1.46 -10.63 5.76
C ALA A 219 0.89 -10.50 7.19
N LEU A 220 -0.04 -9.57 7.40
CA LEU A 220 -0.83 -9.48 8.63
C LEU A 220 -1.58 -10.79 8.95
N ALA A 221 -2.02 -11.56 7.95
CA ALA A 221 -2.67 -12.85 8.16
C ALA A 221 -1.72 -13.92 8.72
N SER A 222 -0.42 -13.75 8.57
CA SER A 222 0.63 -14.57 9.22
C SER A 222 0.99 -14.07 10.63
N LYS A 223 0.22 -13.15 11.21
CA LYS A 223 0.48 -12.50 12.51
C LYS A 223 1.83 -11.75 12.56
N ALA A 224 2.33 -11.34 11.41
CA ALA A 224 3.50 -10.49 11.29
C ALA A 224 3.13 -9.01 11.37
N SER A 225 4.06 -8.17 11.79
CA SER A 225 3.98 -6.72 11.60
C SER A 225 4.39 -6.36 10.19
N ILE A 226 3.85 -5.27 9.65
CA ILE A 226 4.25 -4.74 8.36
C ILE A 226 4.83 -3.33 8.53
N LEU A 227 5.90 -3.05 7.82
CA LEU A 227 6.49 -1.71 7.75
C LEU A 227 6.09 -1.07 6.42
N LEU A 228 5.40 0.06 6.50
CA LEU A 228 5.01 0.87 5.36
C LEU A 228 6.03 1.99 5.16
N PHE A 229 6.42 2.24 3.92
CA PHE A 229 7.30 3.35 3.57
C PHE A 229 6.73 4.10 2.38
N ASP A 230 6.66 5.42 2.50
CA ASP A 230 6.31 6.31 1.40
C ASP A 230 7.42 7.31 1.14
N GLY A 231 7.82 7.45 -0.13
CA GLY A 231 8.85 8.38 -0.57
C GLY A 231 9.90 7.77 -1.50
N PHE A 232 10.89 8.58 -1.85
CA PHE A 232 11.98 8.14 -2.72
C PHE A 232 12.97 7.25 -1.95
N PRO A 233 13.23 6.01 -2.42
CA PRO A 233 13.98 4.99 -1.66
C PRO A 233 15.46 5.33 -1.41
N MET A 234 16.00 6.27 -2.18
CA MET A 234 17.38 6.73 -2.08
C MET A 234 17.50 8.20 -1.67
N HIS A 235 16.47 8.75 -1.04
CA HIS A 235 16.49 10.16 -0.61
C HIS A 235 17.62 10.42 0.37
N LYS A 236 18.52 11.33 0.02
CA LYS A 236 19.73 11.71 0.77
C LYS A 236 20.78 10.60 0.95
N SER A 237 20.47 9.34 0.71
CA SER A 237 21.41 8.23 0.88
C SER A 237 20.92 6.98 0.14
N PRO A 238 21.79 6.32 -0.65
CA PRO A 238 21.40 5.12 -1.40
C PRO A 238 21.03 3.94 -0.49
N ASP A 239 21.55 3.90 0.73
CA ASP A 239 21.30 2.87 1.73
C ASP A 239 20.16 3.21 2.71
N LEU A 240 19.34 4.22 2.39
CA LEU A 240 18.24 4.67 3.25
C LEU A 240 17.31 3.53 3.69
N LEU A 241 16.87 2.69 2.75
CA LEU A 241 15.95 1.59 3.07
C LEU A 241 16.61 0.55 3.99
N LEU A 242 17.91 0.28 3.81
CA LEU A 242 18.65 -0.64 4.67
C LEU A 242 18.86 -0.06 6.08
N LYS A 243 19.07 1.25 6.19
CA LYS A 243 19.11 1.95 7.49
C LYS A 243 17.76 1.84 8.21
N ILE A 244 16.66 2.04 7.50
CA ILE A 244 15.31 1.88 8.03
C ILE A 244 15.09 0.42 8.46
N ALA A 245 15.43 -0.55 7.60
CA ALA A 245 15.30 -1.97 7.91
C ALA A 245 16.07 -2.37 9.18
N ASN A 246 17.26 -1.84 9.38
CA ASN A 246 18.04 -2.07 10.59
C ASN A 246 17.41 -1.44 11.82
N LYS A 247 16.98 -0.16 11.72
CA LYS A 247 16.35 0.58 12.81
C LYS A 247 15.05 -0.08 13.28
N GLU A 248 14.21 -0.47 12.33
CA GLU A 248 12.89 -1.06 12.59
C GLU A 248 12.96 -2.59 12.78
N LYS A 249 14.16 -3.17 12.85
CA LYS A 249 14.39 -4.61 13.07
C LYS A 249 13.62 -5.50 12.07
N VAL A 250 13.63 -5.12 10.79
CA VAL A 250 12.99 -5.86 9.71
C VAL A 250 13.59 -7.27 9.62
N THR A 251 12.72 -8.26 9.50
CA THR A 251 13.09 -9.68 9.35
C THR A 251 13.03 -10.14 7.90
N LEU A 252 12.08 -9.61 7.11
CA LEU A 252 12.00 -9.80 5.67
C LEU A 252 12.09 -8.45 4.96
N PHE A 253 13.02 -8.32 4.02
CA PHE A 253 13.28 -7.10 3.26
C PHE A 253 13.04 -7.33 1.77
N GLY A 254 11.92 -6.82 1.25
CA GLY A 254 11.53 -6.93 -0.16
C GLY A 254 11.85 -5.67 -0.95
N ILE A 255 12.49 -5.85 -2.11
CA ILE A 255 12.92 -4.76 -3.01
C ILE A 255 12.88 -5.21 -4.48
N SER A 256 13.23 -4.32 -5.39
CA SER A 256 13.47 -4.67 -6.80
C SER A 256 14.95 -4.98 -7.05
N ALA A 257 15.23 -5.82 -8.05
CA ALA A 257 16.59 -6.05 -8.54
C ALA A 257 17.28 -4.73 -8.91
N LYS A 258 16.54 -3.79 -9.50
CA LYS A 258 17.05 -2.45 -9.85
C LYS A 258 17.59 -1.67 -8.64
N TYR A 259 17.03 -1.86 -7.43
CA TYR A 259 17.56 -1.21 -6.24
C TYR A 259 18.95 -1.78 -5.87
N ILE A 260 19.11 -3.10 -5.98
CA ILE A 260 20.41 -3.76 -5.75
C ILE A 260 21.44 -3.26 -6.78
N ASP A 261 21.06 -3.19 -8.06
CA ASP A 261 21.94 -2.66 -9.12
C ASP A 261 22.39 -1.22 -8.82
N GLN A 262 21.51 -0.39 -8.28
CA GLN A 262 21.87 0.98 -7.89
C GLN A 262 22.84 1.01 -6.72
N LEU A 263 22.71 0.11 -5.74
CA LEU A 263 23.67 -0.01 -4.65
C LEU A 263 25.06 -0.42 -5.17
N ILE A 264 25.12 -1.35 -6.12
CA ILE A 264 26.37 -1.79 -6.78
C ILE A 264 27.00 -0.62 -7.52
N LYS A 265 26.24 0.06 -8.39
CA LYS A 265 26.73 1.22 -9.18
C LYS A 265 27.30 2.34 -8.30
N GLN A 266 26.66 2.57 -7.15
CA GLN A 266 27.10 3.58 -6.19
C GLN A 266 28.16 3.07 -5.20
N LYS A 267 28.67 1.84 -5.38
CA LYS A 267 29.71 1.21 -4.55
C LYS A 267 29.43 1.29 -3.06
N VAL A 268 28.14 1.05 -2.68
CA VAL A 268 27.70 1.20 -1.28
C VAL A 268 28.25 0.07 -0.42
N LYS A 269 28.99 0.42 0.62
CA LYS A 269 29.56 -0.52 1.61
C LYS A 269 28.60 -0.67 2.79
N VAL A 270 27.64 -1.62 2.68
CA VAL A 270 26.58 -1.80 3.65
C VAL A 270 27.09 -2.37 4.97
N LYS A 271 27.80 -3.50 4.94
CA LYS A 271 28.29 -4.20 6.15
C LYS A 271 29.13 -3.36 7.08
N GLU A 272 29.89 -2.41 6.54
CA GLU A 272 30.73 -1.52 7.33
C GLU A 272 29.91 -0.57 8.21
N LYS A 273 28.67 -0.27 7.81
CA LYS A 273 27.83 0.76 8.42
C LYS A 273 26.57 0.23 9.08
N ILE A 274 26.03 -0.92 8.60
CA ILE A 274 24.70 -1.41 8.96
C ILE A 274 24.77 -2.93 9.24
N LYS A 275 24.41 -3.34 10.47
CA LYS A 275 24.57 -4.76 10.89
C LYS A 275 23.43 -5.69 10.51
N LEU A 276 22.22 -5.18 10.25
CA LEU A 276 21.00 -5.93 9.87
C LEU A 276 20.79 -7.24 10.66
N LYS A 277 20.97 -7.21 11.99
CA LYS A 277 20.93 -8.40 12.84
C LYS A 277 19.65 -9.20 12.71
N SER A 278 18.49 -8.53 12.65
CA SER A 278 17.17 -9.14 12.59
C SER A 278 16.82 -9.71 11.22
N LEU A 279 17.50 -9.28 10.15
CA LEU A 279 17.17 -9.65 8.78
C LEU A 279 17.41 -11.15 8.55
N LYS A 280 16.39 -11.87 8.07
CA LYS A 280 16.42 -13.31 7.77
C LYS A 280 16.31 -13.57 6.27
N THR A 281 15.45 -12.79 5.59
CA THR A 281 15.11 -13.00 4.18
C THR A 281 15.19 -11.68 3.40
N ILE A 282 15.73 -11.75 2.18
CA ILE A 282 15.62 -10.70 1.18
C ILE A 282 14.81 -11.27 0.01
N CYS A 283 13.81 -10.52 -0.45
CA CYS A 283 13.05 -10.86 -1.66
C CYS A 283 13.36 -9.82 -2.75
N SER A 284 13.62 -10.29 -3.96
CA SER A 284 13.84 -9.44 -5.13
C SER A 284 12.83 -9.75 -6.23
N THR A 285 12.19 -8.72 -6.80
CA THR A 285 11.20 -8.89 -7.87
C THR A 285 11.23 -7.74 -8.88
N GLY A 286 10.37 -7.84 -9.89
CA GLY A 286 10.23 -6.86 -10.98
C GLY A 286 11.11 -7.18 -12.18
N SER A 287 12.27 -7.79 -11.96
CA SER A 287 13.15 -8.39 -12.97
C SER A 287 14.02 -9.46 -12.31
N PRO A 288 14.61 -10.40 -13.06
CA PRO A 288 15.60 -11.33 -12.53
C PRO A 288 16.76 -10.60 -11.85
N LEU A 289 17.19 -11.11 -10.70
CA LEU A 289 18.40 -10.63 -10.07
C LEU A 289 19.62 -11.20 -10.81
N SER A 290 20.58 -10.35 -11.14
CA SER A 290 21.81 -10.76 -11.82
C SER A 290 22.74 -11.55 -10.90
N LYS A 291 23.67 -12.31 -11.45
CA LYS A 291 24.74 -13.00 -10.69
C LYS A 291 25.47 -12.01 -9.77
N ASP A 292 25.85 -10.86 -10.30
CA ASP A 292 26.54 -9.80 -9.52
C ASP A 292 25.65 -9.28 -8.38
N GLY A 293 24.32 -9.24 -8.60
CA GLY A 293 23.35 -8.88 -7.58
C GLY A 293 23.32 -9.88 -6.43
N PHE A 294 23.30 -11.19 -6.71
CA PHE A 294 23.41 -12.24 -5.70
C PHE A 294 24.72 -12.12 -4.91
N GLU A 295 25.85 -12.02 -5.60
CA GLU A 295 27.17 -11.87 -4.97
C GLU A 295 27.25 -10.62 -4.11
N PHE A 296 26.72 -9.49 -4.60
CA PHE A 296 26.68 -8.25 -3.84
C PHE A 296 25.89 -8.41 -2.52
N VAL A 297 24.72 -9.04 -2.57
CA VAL A 297 23.90 -9.28 -1.35
C VAL A 297 24.70 -10.06 -0.33
N TYR A 298 25.29 -11.20 -0.72
CA TYR A 298 26.02 -12.06 0.23
C TYR A 298 27.33 -11.43 0.74
N ARG A 299 28.04 -10.72 -0.13
CA ARG A 299 29.31 -10.08 0.24
C ARG A 299 29.12 -8.77 1.00
N ASN A 300 28.18 -7.92 0.58
CA ASN A 300 28.07 -6.53 1.04
C ASN A 300 26.86 -6.24 1.93
N ILE A 301 25.78 -7.02 1.86
CA ILE A 301 24.60 -6.80 2.71
C ILE A 301 24.59 -7.79 3.88
N LYS A 302 24.43 -9.09 3.62
CA LYS A 302 24.42 -10.10 4.67
C LYS A 302 24.79 -11.48 4.12
N LYS A 303 25.82 -12.16 4.70
CA LYS A 303 26.30 -13.47 4.26
C LYS A 303 25.25 -14.56 4.46
N ASN A 304 24.65 -14.60 5.65
CA ASN A 304 23.68 -15.64 6.05
C ASN A 304 22.26 -15.05 5.95
N VAL A 305 21.75 -14.90 4.74
CA VAL A 305 20.40 -14.45 4.47
C VAL A 305 19.78 -15.36 3.40
N HIS A 306 18.50 -15.66 3.54
CA HIS A 306 17.72 -16.31 2.50
C HIS A 306 17.39 -15.28 1.40
N LEU A 307 17.74 -15.53 0.13
CA LEU A 307 17.57 -14.63 -1.01
C LEU A 307 16.84 -15.36 -2.14
#